data_295119bb59a7f7e93789cb3b8ecadc32
#
_entry.id   295119bb59a7f7e93789cb3b8ecadc32
#
_cell.length_a   1.000
_cell.length_b   1.000
_cell.length_c   1.000
_cell.angle_alpha   90.00
_cell.angle_beta   90.00
_cell.angle_gamma   90.00
#
_symmetry.space_group_name_H-M   'P 1'
#
loop_
_entity.id
_entity.type
_entity.pdbx_description
1 polymer ?
#
loop_
_entity_poly.entity_id
_entity_poly.type
_entity_poly.pdbx_seq_one_letter_code
_entity_poly.pdbx_strand_id
1 'polypeptide(L)'
;MTLTSFVRKNAFRNLRRSILTVLSIGFSLLLLTLMMAIWRNFYLEKGTEESALRLVTRHKVSLVFSMPSYYREKIRALPGVAVVVPGNWFGGVYKDDKSGNFFAQFGTDPDEFFKVYKEWKIPDDQVTAWQRDRAGAVVDSELAKKYGWKLGQRIIITGTIFPTNLELNIRGIFTAPQPTQALYYNQKYVEEAVPFMKGQQGFYTILAASAADVPKINQAVDDTFRNSPQPTKTETEKGFQLGFLAMLGNVKAFILSICGAVVFAILLVSANTMAMSIRERTREVAVLKTLGFTRRTILGLFVGEAVVLALIGGIGGSLVAYLIGMGAAKAGGFAGALQVKVATMAVAWVAAAFMGFFSALVPSYTASRLGIVEGLRHIG
;
A
#
# COMPACT_ATOMS: atom_id res chain seq x y z
N MET A 1 19.69 35.34 25.60
CA MET A 1 19.54 33.99 25.05
C MET A 1 18.04 33.74 24.82
N THR A 2 17.62 33.39 23.61
CA THR A 2 16.23 33.04 23.35
C THR A 2 15.91 31.64 23.89
N LEU A 3 14.67 31.40 24.33
CA LEU A 3 14.22 30.10 24.83
C LEU A 3 14.50 28.95 23.81
N THR A 4 14.38 29.23 22.53
CA THR A 4 14.68 28.27 21.45
C THR A 4 16.15 27.88 21.37
N SER A 5 17.08 28.84 21.57
CA SER A 5 18.52 28.54 21.62
C SER A 5 18.88 27.71 22.85
N PHE A 6 18.18 27.95 23.97
CA PHE A 6 18.38 27.17 25.20
C PHE A 6 17.89 25.70 25.03
N VAL A 7 16.70 25.49 24.45
CA VAL A 7 16.15 24.16 24.16
C VAL A 7 17.10 23.38 23.25
N ARG A 8 17.58 23.98 22.14
CA ARG A 8 18.51 23.33 21.21
C ARG A 8 19.81 22.91 21.88
N LYS A 9 20.42 23.80 22.69
CA LYS A 9 21.68 23.51 23.40
C LYS A 9 21.52 22.40 24.45
N ASN A 10 20.36 22.35 25.11
CA ASN A 10 20.06 21.29 26.08
C ASN A 10 19.75 19.96 25.45
N ALA A 11 19.01 19.92 24.35
CA ALA A 11 18.68 18.68 23.63
C ALA A 11 19.93 17.86 23.21
N PHE A 12 21.05 18.54 22.95
CA PHE A 12 22.30 17.90 22.51
C PHE A 12 23.43 17.90 23.57
N ARG A 13 23.12 18.22 24.81
CA ARG A 13 24.14 18.28 25.88
C ARG A 13 24.75 16.91 26.21
N ASN A 14 23.93 15.85 26.23
CA ASN A 14 24.40 14.47 26.33
C ASN A 14 24.23 13.78 24.96
N LEU A 15 25.26 13.95 24.11
CA LEU A 15 25.20 13.53 22.71
C LEU A 15 24.86 12.04 22.55
N ARG A 16 25.42 11.16 23.39
CA ARG A 16 25.19 9.70 23.32
C ARG A 16 23.72 9.37 23.55
N ARG A 17 23.12 9.92 24.59
CA ARG A 17 21.69 9.73 24.91
C ARG A 17 20.79 10.30 23.82
N SER A 18 21.07 11.54 23.39
CA SER A 18 20.25 12.20 22.35
C SER A 18 20.29 11.45 21.03
N ILE A 19 21.46 10.95 20.61
CA ILE A 19 21.59 10.11 19.41
C ILE A 19 20.79 8.82 19.56
N LEU A 20 20.93 8.09 20.66
CA LEU A 20 20.19 6.85 20.88
C LEU A 20 18.67 7.07 20.90
N THR A 21 18.22 8.16 21.51
CA THR A 21 16.80 8.54 21.52
C THR A 21 16.30 8.87 20.12
N VAL A 22 17.04 9.70 19.38
CA VAL A 22 16.70 10.07 18.00
C VAL A 22 16.68 8.84 17.09
N LEU A 23 17.65 7.94 17.21
CA LEU A 23 17.69 6.69 16.44
C LEU A 23 16.50 5.77 16.78
N SER A 24 16.19 5.61 18.08
CA SER A 24 15.05 4.78 18.52
C SER A 24 13.72 5.34 18.00
N ILE A 25 13.49 6.66 18.17
CA ILE A 25 12.29 7.34 17.64
C ILE A 25 12.29 7.28 16.11
N GLY A 26 13.43 7.51 15.46
CA GLY A 26 13.57 7.47 14.02
C GLY A 26 13.23 6.10 13.42
N PHE A 27 13.73 5.02 14.01
CA PHE A 27 13.39 3.66 13.58
C PHE A 27 11.90 3.34 13.76
N SER A 28 11.34 3.72 14.90
CA SER A 28 9.91 3.51 15.15
C SER A 28 9.04 4.33 14.18
N LEU A 29 9.41 5.59 13.90
CA LEU A 29 8.70 6.45 12.93
C LEU A 29 8.91 6.00 11.49
N LEU A 30 10.05 5.37 11.16
CA LEU A 30 10.25 4.69 9.89
C LEU A 30 9.19 3.59 9.72
N LEU A 31 9.06 2.69 10.70
CA LEU A 31 8.06 1.62 10.66
C LEU A 31 6.64 2.17 10.57
N LEU A 32 6.31 3.18 11.38
CA LEU A 32 5.01 3.83 11.34
C LEU A 32 4.72 4.44 9.97
N THR A 33 5.70 5.12 9.37
CA THR A 33 5.56 5.73 8.04
C THR A 33 5.32 4.69 6.95
N LEU A 34 6.02 3.55 6.99
CA LEU A 34 5.80 2.45 6.06
C LEU A 34 4.41 1.82 6.25
N MET A 35 3.97 1.61 7.49
CA MET A 35 2.62 1.09 7.76
C MET A 35 1.53 2.07 7.30
N MET A 36 1.73 3.37 7.50
CA MET A 36 0.83 4.41 6.99
C MET A 36 0.83 4.46 5.45
N ALA A 37 1.96 4.21 4.80
CA ALA A 37 2.02 4.12 3.34
C ALA A 37 1.20 2.93 2.82
N ILE A 38 1.35 1.75 3.42
CA ILE A 38 0.54 0.57 3.10
C ILE A 38 -0.94 0.86 3.30
N TRP A 39 -1.30 1.41 4.47
CA TRP A 39 -2.68 1.80 4.76
C TRP A 39 -3.26 2.73 3.72
N ARG A 40 -2.52 3.78 3.36
CA ARG A 40 -2.94 4.76 2.36
C ARG A 40 -3.15 4.12 1.00
N ASN A 41 -2.20 3.32 0.52
CA ASN A 41 -2.27 2.70 -0.79
C ASN A 41 -3.47 1.75 -0.90
N PHE A 42 -3.73 0.94 0.13
CA PHE A 42 -4.86 0.01 0.07
C PHE A 42 -6.21 0.65 0.35
N TYR A 43 -6.31 1.56 1.31
CA TYR A 43 -7.61 2.02 1.83
C TYR A 43 -7.96 3.47 1.49
N LEU A 44 -6.98 4.36 1.31
CA LEU A 44 -7.25 5.77 1.06
C LEU A 44 -7.04 6.19 -0.40
N GLU A 45 -6.18 5.49 -1.15
CA GLU A 45 -5.92 5.87 -2.52
C GLU A 45 -7.14 5.56 -3.38
N LYS A 46 -7.72 6.59 -3.96
CA LYS A 46 -8.72 6.44 -5.00
C LYS A 46 -7.98 6.00 -6.26
N GLY A 47 -8.48 4.98 -6.94
CA GLY A 47 -7.99 4.62 -8.28
C GLY A 47 -8.08 5.81 -9.26
N THR A 48 -7.68 5.59 -10.51
CA THR A 48 -7.91 6.57 -11.57
C THR A 48 -9.41 6.77 -11.81
N GLU A 49 -9.80 7.88 -12.45
CA GLU A 49 -11.21 8.12 -12.81
C GLU A 49 -11.74 6.98 -13.67
N GLU A 50 -10.91 6.46 -14.57
CA GLU A 50 -11.23 5.32 -15.41
C GLU A 50 -11.46 4.03 -14.61
N SER A 51 -10.61 3.78 -13.59
CA SER A 51 -10.77 2.60 -12.73
C SER A 51 -12.05 2.65 -11.89
N ALA A 52 -12.54 3.86 -11.60
CA ALA A 52 -13.81 4.04 -10.89
C ALA A 52 -15.03 3.61 -11.73
N LEU A 53 -14.90 3.55 -13.06
CA LEU A 53 -15.93 3.07 -13.97
C LEU A 53 -15.91 1.56 -14.16
N ARG A 54 -14.91 0.87 -13.64
CA ARG A 54 -14.76 -0.58 -13.81
C ARG A 54 -15.37 -1.37 -12.67
N LEU A 55 -16.09 -2.42 -13.05
CA LEU A 55 -16.61 -3.43 -12.14
C LEU A 55 -16.00 -4.79 -12.49
N VAL A 56 -15.85 -5.63 -11.48
CA VAL A 56 -15.46 -7.04 -11.63
C VAL A 56 -16.60 -7.90 -11.17
N THR A 57 -17.08 -8.77 -12.06
CA THR A 57 -18.09 -9.80 -11.76
C THR A 57 -17.39 -11.14 -11.67
N ARG A 58 -17.57 -11.83 -10.57
CA ARG A 58 -17.04 -13.18 -10.31
C ARG A 58 -18.11 -14.09 -9.76
N HIS A 59 -17.81 -15.37 -9.64
CA HIS A 59 -18.69 -16.29 -8.94
C HIS A 59 -18.83 -15.87 -7.46
N LYS A 60 -20.06 -15.89 -6.94
CA LYS A 60 -20.40 -15.38 -5.61
C LYS A 60 -19.64 -16.06 -4.48
N VAL A 61 -19.42 -17.37 -4.59
CA VAL A 61 -18.83 -18.16 -3.50
C VAL A 61 -17.29 -18.07 -3.52
N SER A 62 -16.65 -18.26 -4.69
CA SER A 62 -15.19 -18.30 -4.79
C SER A 62 -14.71 -17.93 -6.18
N LEU A 63 -13.48 -17.41 -6.27
CA LEU A 63 -12.77 -17.16 -7.52
C LEU A 63 -12.34 -18.41 -8.27
N VAL A 64 -12.36 -19.57 -7.60
CA VAL A 64 -12.01 -20.86 -8.20
C VAL A 64 -13.14 -21.39 -9.09
N PHE A 65 -14.38 -20.98 -8.81
CA PHE A 65 -15.52 -21.38 -9.62
C PHE A 65 -15.61 -20.51 -10.87
N SER A 66 -15.72 -21.15 -12.01
CA SER A 66 -15.92 -20.48 -13.29
C SER A 66 -17.42 -20.20 -13.56
N MET A 67 -17.63 -19.26 -14.46
CA MET A 67 -18.95 -18.86 -14.96
C MET A 67 -19.05 -19.16 -16.46
N PRO A 68 -20.22 -19.48 -16.99
CA PRO A 68 -20.42 -19.73 -18.41
C PRO A 68 -20.13 -18.51 -19.28
N SER A 69 -19.51 -18.70 -20.45
CA SER A 69 -19.16 -17.61 -21.37
C SER A 69 -20.37 -16.82 -21.87
N TYR A 70 -21.59 -17.43 -21.93
CA TYR A 70 -22.80 -16.72 -22.34
C TYR A 70 -23.24 -15.62 -21.35
N TYR A 71 -22.69 -15.58 -20.13
CA TYR A 71 -22.94 -14.48 -19.19
C TYR A 71 -22.46 -13.15 -19.74
N ARG A 72 -21.38 -13.17 -20.54
CA ARG A 72 -20.86 -11.97 -21.21
C ARG A 72 -21.94 -11.22 -21.98
N GLU A 73 -22.70 -11.94 -22.83
CA GLU A 73 -23.73 -11.30 -23.67
C GLU A 73 -24.91 -10.80 -22.84
N LYS A 74 -25.31 -11.54 -21.80
CA LYS A 74 -26.34 -11.07 -20.88
C LYS A 74 -25.91 -9.81 -20.12
N ILE A 75 -24.65 -9.74 -19.67
CA ILE A 75 -24.12 -8.54 -18.99
C ILE A 75 -24.03 -7.38 -19.97
N ARG A 76 -23.56 -7.62 -21.20
CA ARG A 76 -23.44 -6.60 -22.25
C ARG A 76 -24.78 -5.96 -22.61
N ALA A 77 -25.86 -6.71 -22.52
CA ALA A 77 -27.22 -6.23 -22.83
C ALA A 77 -27.80 -5.34 -21.71
N LEU A 78 -27.17 -5.24 -20.55
CA LEU A 78 -27.67 -4.40 -19.45
C LEU A 78 -27.47 -2.89 -19.75
N PRO A 79 -28.43 -2.05 -19.40
CA PRO A 79 -28.31 -0.60 -19.57
C PRO A 79 -27.11 -0.03 -18.82
N GLY A 80 -26.37 0.87 -19.48
CA GLY A 80 -25.19 1.53 -18.90
C GLY A 80 -23.89 0.72 -19.02
N VAL A 81 -23.90 -0.50 -19.54
CA VAL A 81 -22.71 -1.29 -19.84
C VAL A 81 -22.11 -0.85 -21.17
N ALA A 82 -20.85 -0.43 -21.18
CA ALA A 82 -20.14 -0.04 -22.39
C ALA A 82 -19.36 -1.19 -23.02
N VAL A 83 -18.59 -1.92 -22.19
CA VAL A 83 -17.73 -3.04 -22.64
C VAL A 83 -17.72 -4.13 -21.58
N VAL A 84 -17.62 -5.39 -21.99
CA VAL A 84 -17.47 -6.55 -21.10
C VAL A 84 -16.34 -7.44 -21.61
N VAL A 85 -15.31 -7.62 -20.80
CA VAL A 85 -14.13 -8.42 -21.14
C VAL A 85 -14.02 -9.60 -20.17
N PRO A 86 -13.86 -10.84 -20.68
CA PRO A 86 -13.62 -12.00 -19.83
C PRO A 86 -12.20 -11.99 -19.26
N GLY A 87 -12.02 -12.68 -18.14
CA GLY A 87 -10.73 -12.89 -17.53
C GLY A 87 -10.61 -14.30 -16.94
N ASN A 88 -9.50 -14.97 -17.20
CA ASN A 88 -9.16 -16.28 -16.67
C ASN A 88 -7.74 -16.26 -16.09
N TRP A 89 -7.61 -16.56 -14.83
CA TRP A 89 -6.29 -16.71 -14.22
C TRP A 89 -5.68 -18.09 -14.58
N PHE A 90 -4.42 -18.10 -15.00
CA PHE A 90 -3.74 -19.34 -15.37
C PHE A 90 -2.99 -19.98 -14.20
N GLY A 91 -2.34 -19.17 -13.37
CA GLY A 91 -1.61 -19.65 -12.19
C GLY A 91 -0.40 -20.52 -12.52
N GLY A 92 0.33 -20.19 -13.59
CA GLY A 92 1.54 -20.90 -13.98
C GLY A 92 2.82 -20.32 -13.36
N VAL A 93 3.93 -21.02 -13.58
CA VAL A 93 5.27 -20.65 -13.09
C VAL A 93 6.19 -20.36 -14.28
N TYR A 94 6.95 -19.27 -14.19
CA TYR A 94 8.00 -18.94 -15.14
C TYR A 94 9.38 -19.23 -14.53
N LYS A 95 10.17 -20.09 -15.17
CA LYS A 95 11.50 -20.58 -14.75
C LYS A 95 11.45 -21.47 -13.50
N ASP A 96 11.16 -20.88 -12.33
CA ASP A 96 11.12 -21.57 -11.04
C ASP A 96 9.99 -21.00 -10.16
N ASP A 97 9.67 -21.72 -9.09
CA ASP A 97 8.59 -21.41 -8.15
C ASP A 97 8.97 -20.43 -7.03
N LYS A 98 10.14 -19.77 -7.13
CA LYS A 98 10.54 -18.77 -6.15
C LYS A 98 9.54 -17.62 -6.10
N SER A 99 9.18 -17.19 -4.92
CA SER A 99 8.20 -16.12 -4.70
C SER A 99 8.52 -14.82 -5.46
N GLY A 100 9.80 -14.56 -5.71
CA GLY A 100 10.26 -13.42 -6.51
C GLY A 100 9.96 -13.54 -8.00
N ASN A 101 9.65 -14.75 -8.51
CA ASN A 101 9.30 -15.01 -9.90
C ASN A 101 7.80 -15.13 -10.14
N PHE A 102 7.00 -14.98 -9.10
CA PHE A 102 5.55 -14.95 -9.26
C PHE A 102 5.09 -13.65 -9.92
N PHE A 103 4.20 -13.75 -10.89
CA PHE A 103 3.44 -12.66 -11.50
C PHE A 103 2.09 -13.18 -11.98
N ALA A 104 1.12 -12.28 -12.13
CA ALA A 104 -0.21 -12.64 -12.55
C ALA A 104 -0.27 -12.91 -14.05
N GLN A 105 -0.95 -14.01 -14.45
CA GLN A 105 -1.17 -14.37 -15.85
C GLN A 105 -2.68 -14.50 -16.09
N PHE A 106 -3.21 -13.68 -17.00
CA PHE A 106 -4.63 -13.66 -17.30
C PHE A 106 -4.89 -13.90 -18.79
N GLY A 107 -5.74 -14.88 -19.08
CA GLY A 107 -6.36 -15.04 -20.38
C GLY A 107 -7.49 -14.03 -20.55
N THR A 108 -7.53 -13.32 -21.68
CA THR A 108 -8.54 -12.30 -21.95
C THR A 108 -8.87 -12.20 -23.43
N ASP A 109 -9.80 -11.33 -23.79
CA ASP A 109 -10.16 -11.04 -25.18
C ASP A 109 -9.33 -9.84 -25.71
N PRO A 110 -8.35 -10.07 -26.62
CA PRO A 110 -7.50 -9.02 -27.15
C PRO A 110 -8.23 -7.89 -27.88
N ASP A 111 -9.42 -8.17 -28.44
CA ASP A 111 -10.16 -7.22 -29.29
C ASP A 111 -10.82 -6.12 -28.45
N GLU A 112 -11.12 -6.39 -27.18
CA GLU A 112 -11.82 -5.46 -26.31
C GLU A 112 -11.05 -5.04 -25.06
N PHE A 113 -9.95 -5.71 -24.75
CA PHE A 113 -9.19 -5.49 -23.52
C PHE A 113 -8.78 -4.03 -23.31
N PHE A 114 -8.13 -3.42 -24.30
CA PHE A 114 -7.68 -2.03 -24.20
C PHE A 114 -8.81 -0.99 -24.34
N LYS A 115 -10.03 -1.41 -24.71
CA LYS A 115 -11.21 -0.55 -24.61
C LYS A 115 -11.66 -0.35 -23.18
N VAL A 116 -11.36 -1.32 -22.28
CA VAL A 116 -11.62 -1.26 -20.84
C VAL A 116 -10.50 -0.54 -20.11
N TYR A 117 -9.23 -0.78 -20.51
CA TYR A 117 -8.03 -0.21 -19.90
C TYR A 117 -7.40 0.88 -20.77
N LYS A 118 -8.19 1.93 -21.09
CA LYS A 118 -7.79 3.02 -21.99
C LYS A 118 -6.60 3.84 -21.48
N GLU A 119 -6.45 3.93 -20.18
CA GLU A 119 -5.34 4.64 -19.53
C GLU A 119 -3.99 3.90 -19.62
N TRP A 120 -4.01 2.63 -20.04
CA TRP A 120 -2.79 1.87 -20.25
C TRP A 120 -2.21 2.19 -21.63
N LYS A 121 -0.96 2.59 -21.65
CA LYS A 121 -0.29 3.03 -22.89
C LYS A 121 0.40 1.86 -23.55
N ILE A 122 0.04 1.59 -24.78
CA ILE A 122 0.65 0.59 -25.67
C ILE A 122 0.58 1.12 -27.12
N PRO A 123 1.60 0.92 -27.98
CA PRO A 123 1.51 1.26 -29.39
C PRO A 123 0.45 0.43 -30.15
N ASP A 124 -0.27 1.06 -31.09
CA ASP A 124 -1.38 0.43 -31.81
C ASP A 124 -0.94 -0.76 -32.68
N ASP A 125 0.27 -0.72 -33.22
CA ASP A 125 0.87 -1.83 -33.98
C ASP A 125 1.05 -3.07 -33.10
N GLN A 126 1.41 -2.90 -31.83
CA GLN A 126 1.55 -3.99 -30.88
C GLN A 126 0.19 -4.57 -30.46
N VAL A 127 -0.83 -3.73 -30.30
CA VAL A 127 -2.21 -4.19 -30.07
C VAL A 127 -2.68 -5.05 -31.23
N THR A 128 -2.48 -4.57 -32.47
CA THR A 128 -2.85 -5.29 -33.69
C THR A 128 -2.09 -6.60 -33.81
N ALA A 129 -0.78 -6.61 -33.50
CA ALA A 129 0.04 -7.82 -33.48
C ALA A 129 -0.46 -8.86 -32.46
N TRP A 130 -0.89 -8.40 -31.28
CA TRP A 130 -1.48 -9.27 -30.25
C TRP A 130 -2.81 -9.86 -30.67
N GLN A 131 -3.69 -9.06 -31.26
CA GLN A 131 -5.00 -9.50 -31.74
C GLN A 131 -4.89 -10.59 -32.82
N ARG A 132 -3.86 -10.51 -33.68
CA ARG A 132 -3.62 -11.47 -34.77
C ARG A 132 -2.93 -12.74 -34.35
N ASP A 133 -2.22 -12.74 -33.24
CA ASP A 133 -1.45 -13.90 -32.77
C ASP A 133 -2.19 -14.63 -31.65
N ARG A 134 -2.60 -15.88 -31.95
CA ARG A 134 -3.29 -16.73 -30.96
C ARG A 134 -2.43 -17.00 -29.71
N ALA A 135 -1.13 -17.23 -29.90
CA ALA A 135 -0.15 -17.37 -28.84
C ALA A 135 0.44 -16.02 -28.37
N GLY A 136 -0.13 -14.91 -28.80
CA GLY A 136 0.32 -13.58 -28.45
C GLY A 136 0.03 -13.23 -27.00
N ALA A 137 0.96 -12.50 -26.40
CA ALA A 137 0.82 -11.94 -25.06
C ALA A 137 1.29 -10.49 -25.03
N VAL A 138 0.67 -9.71 -24.14
CA VAL A 138 1.13 -8.37 -23.77
C VAL A 138 1.54 -8.36 -22.31
N VAL A 139 2.60 -7.62 -21.99
CA VAL A 139 3.23 -7.63 -20.67
C VAL A 139 3.41 -6.21 -20.14
N ASP A 140 3.32 -6.07 -18.82
CA ASP A 140 3.68 -4.81 -18.15
C ASP A 140 5.16 -4.48 -18.37
N SER A 141 5.46 -3.22 -18.62
CA SER A 141 6.80 -2.71 -18.88
C SER A 141 7.79 -2.99 -17.74
N GLU A 142 7.35 -2.95 -16.49
CA GLU A 142 8.21 -3.29 -15.34
C GLU A 142 8.48 -4.80 -15.27
N LEU A 143 7.50 -5.63 -15.63
CA LEU A 143 7.69 -7.07 -15.72
C LEU A 143 8.65 -7.43 -16.88
N ALA A 144 8.50 -6.76 -18.02
CA ALA A 144 9.40 -6.94 -19.16
C ALA A 144 10.85 -6.55 -18.80
N LYS A 145 11.06 -5.45 -18.09
CA LYS A 145 12.39 -5.04 -17.60
C LYS A 145 12.97 -6.05 -16.60
N LYS A 146 12.15 -6.53 -15.65
CA LYS A 146 12.58 -7.50 -14.63
C LYS A 146 13.16 -8.78 -15.23
N TYR A 147 12.53 -9.29 -16.27
CA TYR A 147 12.96 -10.54 -16.93
C TYR A 147 13.81 -10.32 -18.19
N GLY A 148 14.02 -9.07 -18.61
CA GLY A 148 14.73 -8.75 -19.85
C GLY A 148 13.97 -9.15 -21.11
N TRP A 149 12.63 -9.20 -21.04
CA TRP A 149 11.81 -9.61 -22.19
C TRP A 149 11.75 -8.54 -23.26
N LYS A 150 11.75 -9.02 -24.52
CA LYS A 150 11.72 -8.16 -25.72
C LYS A 150 10.51 -8.53 -26.60
N LEU A 151 10.08 -7.58 -27.42
CA LEU A 151 9.07 -7.84 -28.45
C LEU A 151 9.51 -8.97 -29.38
N GLY A 152 8.57 -9.89 -29.71
CA GLY A 152 8.82 -11.06 -30.52
C GLY A 152 9.46 -12.25 -29.78
N GLN A 153 9.88 -12.07 -28.54
CA GLN A 153 10.47 -13.15 -27.74
C GLN A 153 9.41 -14.19 -27.36
N ARG A 154 9.78 -15.47 -27.52
CA ARG A 154 8.96 -16.59 -27.04
C ARG A 154 9.31 -16.89 -25.58
N ILE A 155 8.29 -17.07 -24.75
CA ILE A 155 8.40 -17.45 -23.35
C ILE A 155 7.52 -18.66 -23.07
N ILE A 156 7.92 -19.46 -22.08
CA ILE A 156 7.15 -20.64 -21.66
C ILE A 156 6.76 -20.45 -20.21
N ILE A 157 5.47 -20.60 -19.93
CA ILE A 157 4.90 -20.58 -18.57
C ILE A 157 4.39 -21.99 -18.30
N THR A 158 4.97 -22.65 -17.33
CA THR A 158 4.57 -24.01 -16.93
C THR A 158 3.31 -23.94 -16.08
N GLY A 159 2.27 -24.65 -16.49
CA GLY A 159 1.01 -24.72 -15.77
C GLY A 159 1.16 -25.51 -14.47
N THR A 160 0.63 -24.95 -13.38
CA THR A 160 0.56 -25.62 -12.06
C THR A 160 -0.86 -26.04 -11.71
N ILE A 161 -1.84 -25.24 -12.11
CA ILE A 161 -3.27 -25.52 -11.93
C ILE A 161 -3.82 -26.28 -13.14
N PHE A 162 -3.40 -25.86 -14.34
CA PHE A 162 -3.80 -26.51 -15.60
C PHE A 162 -2.66 -27.38 -16.13
N PRO A 163 -2.95 -28.61 -16.59
CA PRO A 163 -1.94 -29.55 -17.08
C PRO A 163 -1.45 -29.18 -18.48
N THR A 164 -1.05 -27.98 -18.72
CA THR A 164 -0.55 -27.47 -19.99
C THR A 164 0.48 -26.36 -19.78
N ASN A 165 1.40 -26.23 -20.73
CA ASN A 165 2.35 -25.15 -20.77
C ASN A 165 1.87 -24.09 -21.77
N LEU A 166 1.97 -22.81 -21.39
CA LEU A 166 1.73 -21.71 -22.31
C LEU A 166 3.03 -21.31 -23.00
N GLU A 167 3.08 -21.52 -24.31
CA GLU A 167 4.16 -21.00 -25.14
C GLU A 167 3.70 -19.71 -25.80
N LEU A 168 4.12 -18.58 -25.25
CA LEU A 168 3.61 -17.26 -25.61
C LEU A 168 4.66 -16.43 -26.32
N ASN A 169 4.22 -15.69 -27.34
CA ASN A 169 5.01 -14.68 -28.04
C ASN A 169 4.70 -13.31 -27.47
N ILE A 170 5.69 -12.57 -27.00
CA ILE A 170 5.49 -11.20 -26.52
C ILE A 170 5.23 -10.29 -27.72
N ARG A 171 3.98 -9.88 -27.89
CA ARG A 171 3.53 -9.01 -28.99
C ARG A 171 3.38 -7.55 -28.59
N GLY A 172 3.32 -7.27 -27.28
CA GLY A 172 3.23 -5.92 -26.80
C GLY A 172 3.79 -5.73 -25.40
N ILE A 173 4.27 -4.52 -25.14
CA ILE A 173 4.72 -4.08 -23.83
C ILE A 173 3.93 -2.81 -23.51
N PHE A 174 3.07 -2.89 -22.49
CA PHE A 174 2.25 -1.77 -22.07
C PHE A 174 2.79 -1.11 -20.80
N THR A 175 2.42 0.14 -20.59
CA THR A 175 2.71 0.88 -19.36
C THR A 175 1.39 1.29 -18.72
N ALA A 176 1.13 0.79 -17.51
CA ALA A 176 -0.01 1.18 -16.69
C ALA A 176 0.37 2.34 -15.75
N PRO A 177 -0.61 3.16 -15.29
CA PRO A 177 -0.38 4.21 -14.30
C PRO A 177 0.23 3.69 -12.99
N GLN A 178 -0.13 2.46 -12.63
CA GLN A 178 0.49 1.70 -11.54
C GLN A 178 0.97 0.36 -12.10
N PRO A 179 2.22 -0.09 -11.81
CA PRO A 179 2.73 -1.37 -12.28
C PRO A 179 1.82 -2.52 -11.86
N THR A 180 1.33 -3.27 -12.83
CA THR A 180 0.42 -4.39 -12.58
C THR A 180 1.16 -5.69 -12.32
N GLN A 181 2.41 -5.78 -12.79
CA GLN A 181 3.19 -7.03 -12.84
C GLN A 181 2.39 -8.20 -13.41
N ALA A 182 1.64 -7.95 -14.46
CA ALA A 182 0.78 -8.93 -15.08
C ALA A 182 1.15 -9.16 -16.55
N LEU A 183 0.81 -10.35 -17.02
CA LEU A 183 0.86 -10.76 -18.39
C LEU A 183 -0.56 -11.12 -18.82
N TYR A 184 -0.96 -10.61 -20.00
CA TYR A 184 -2.27 -10.92 -20.61
C TYR A 184 -2.05 -11.63 -21.91
N TYR A 185 -2.75 -12.76 -22.10
CA TYR A 185 -2.68 -13.58 -23.30
C TYR A 185 -4.08 -13.81 -23.87
N ASN A 186 -4.16 -14.27 -25.13
CA ASN A 186 -5.42 -14.60 -25.76
C ASN A 186 -6.04 -15.84 -25.11
N GLN A 187 -7.19 -15.69 -24.43
CA GLN A 187 -7.84 -16.79 -23.69
C GLN A 187 -8.18 -18.01 -24.56
N LYS A 188 -8.48 -17.78 -25.85
CA LYS A 188 -8.81 -18.87 -26.78
C LYS A 188 -7.67 -19.87 -26.93
N TYR A 189 -6.42 -19.46 -26.65
CA TYR A 189 -5.26 -20.37 -26.64
C TYR A 189 -5.41 -21.48 -25.57
N VAL A 190 -5.81 -21.09 -24.35
CA VAL A 190 -6.02 -22.06 -23.27
C VAL A 190 -7.30 -22.86 -23.45
N GLU A 191 -8.38 -22.24 -23.97
CA GLU A 191 -9.62 -22.94 -24.25
C GLU A 191 -9.44 -24.07 -25.26
N GLU A 192 -8.51 -23.94 -26.21
CA GLU A 192 -8.15 -24.97 -27.18
C GLU A 192 -7.24 -26.06 -26.57
N ALA A 193 -6.31 -25.67 -25.71
CA ALA A 193 -5.36 -26.58 -25.07
C ALA A 193 -5.99 -27.36 -23.90
N VAL A 194 -7.02 -26.83 -23.26
CA VAL A 194 -7.65 -27.40 -22.06
C VAL A 194 -9.17 -27.49 -22.26
N PRO A 195 -9.68 -28.63 -22.74
CA PRO A 195 -11.08 -28.75 -23.18
C PRO A 195 -12.13 -28.40 -22.14
N PHE A 196 -11.89 -28.66 -20.85
CA PHE A 196 -12.84 -28.31 -19.78
C PHE A 196 -12.93 -26.79 -19.48
N MET A 197 -11.97 -26.02 -19.98
CA MET A 197 -12.01 -24.55 -19.90
C MET A 197 -12.84 -23.91 -21.02
N LYS A 198 -13.19 -24.70 -22.03
CA LYS A 198 -13.95 -24.16 -23.16
C LYS A 198 -15.32 -23.62 -22.71
N GLY A 199 -15.56 -22.35 -22.99
CA GLY A 199 -16.79 -21.70 -22.59
C GLY A 199 -16.91 -21.37 -21.10
N GLN A 200 -15.82 -21.43 -20.35
CA GLN A 200 -15.76 -21.10 -18.94
C GLN A 200 -14.90 -19.85 -18.71
N GLN A 201 -15.37 -18.96 -17.82
CA GLN A 201 -14.70 -17.71 -17.50
C GLN A 201 -14.56 -17.56 -15.97
N GLY A 202 -13.40 -17.15 -15.50
CA GLY A 202 -13.15 -16.95 -14.08
C GLY A 202 -13.83 -15.69 -13.56
N PHE A 203 -13.78 -14.61 -14.34
CA PHE A 203 -14.41 -13.34 -14.03
C PHE A 203 -14.71 -12.52 -15.29
N TYR A 204 -15.50 -11.48 -15.13
CA TYR A 204 -15.74 -10.47 -16.18
C TYR A 204 -15.35 -9.10 -15.65
N THR A 205 -14.61 -8.33 -16.44
CA THR A 205 -14.41 -6.91 -16.20
C THR A 205 -15.39 -6.14 -17.05
N ILE A 206 -16.16 -5.26 -16.41
CA ILE A 206 -17.21 -4.45 -17.03
C ILE A 206 -16.77 -3.00 -16.98
N LEU A 207 -16.84 -2.30 -18.11
CA LEU A 207 -16.71 -0.86 -18.18
C LEU A 207 -18.11 -0.25 -18.20
N ALA A 208 -18.44 0.59 -17.22
CA ALA A 208 -19.67 1.37 -17.20
C ALA A 208 -19.54 2.58 -18.14
N ALA A 209 -20.65 3.00 -18.73
CA ALA A 209 -20.70 4.19 -19.57
C ALA A 209 -20.53 5.48 -18.76
N SER A 210 -21.00 5.49 -17.52
CA SER A 210 -20.84 6.62 -16.59
C SER A 210 -20.70 6.16 -15.15
N ALA A 211 -20.19 7.04 -14.28
CA ALA A 211 -20.07 6.78 -12.85
C ALA A 211 -21.46 6.57 -12.17
N ALA A 212 -22.51 7.19 -12.70
CA ALA A 212 -23.87 7.04 -12.17
C ALA A 212 -24.47 5.65 -12.47
N ASP A 213 -23.94 4.94 -13.45
CA ASP A 213 -24.39 3.61 -13.84
C ASP A 213 -23.71 2.50 -13.04
N VAL A 214 -22.53 2.76 -12.45
CA VAL A 214 -21.77 1.76 -11.68
C VAL A 214 -22.62 1.05 -10.61
N PRO A 215 -23.32 1.73 -9.70
CA PRO A 215 -24.16 1.05 -8.69
C PRO A 215 -25.35 0.31 -9.30
N LYS A 216 -25.92 0.82 -10.39
CA LYS A 216 -27.05 0.17 -11.08
C LYS A 216 -26.61 -1.12 -11.76
N ILE A 217 -25.47 -1.09 -12.48
CA ILE A 217 -24.91 -2.27 -13.14
C ILE A 217 -24.54 -3.33 -12.10
N ASN A 218 -23.91 -2.92 -10.98
CA ASN A 218 -23.58 -3.82 -9.90
C ASN A 218 -24.79 -4.65 -9.43
N GLN A 219 -25.90 -3.96 -9.13
CA GLN A 219 -27.12 -4.61 -8.69
C GLN A 219 -27.80 -5.41 -9.81
N ALA A 220 -27.89 -4.87 -11.03
CA ALA A 220 -28.57 -5.50 -12.15
C ALA A 220 -27.91 -6.82 -12.57
N VAL A 221 -26.55 -6.88 -12.56
CA VAL A 221 -25.81 -8.12 -12.85
C VAL A 221 -26.12 -9.18 -11.80
N ASP A 222 -25.99 -8.85 -10.52
CA ASP A 222 -26.21 -9.82 -9.44
C ASP A 222 -27.67 -10.28 -9.37
N ASP A 223 -28.64 -9.40 -9.67
CA ASP A 223 -30.05 -9.76 -9.76
C ASP A 223 -30.34 -10.70 -10.95
N THR A 224 -29.72 -10.44 -12.10
CA THR A 224 -29.87 -11.27 -13.31
C THR A 224 -29.42 -12.72 -13.07
N PHE A 225 -28.37 -12.91 -12.27
CA PHE A 225 -27.80 -14.24 -12.03
C PHE A 225 -28.08 -14.78 -10.63
N ARG A 226 -28.94 -14.14 -9.84
CA ARG A 226 -29.26 -14.54 -8.46
C ARG A 226 -29.70 -15.99 -8.32
N ASN A 227 -30.56 -16.44 -9.22
CA ASN A 227 -31.13 -17.79 -9.24
C ASN A 227 -30.50 -18.71 -10.29
N SER A 228 -29.33 -18.32 -10.82
CA SER A 228 -28.60 -19.17 -11.75
C SER A 228 -27.76 -20.22 -11.02
N PRO A 229 -27.39 -21.34 -11.70
CA PRO A 229 -26.47 -22.35 -11.14
C PRO A 229 -25.13 -21.74 -10.69
N GLN A 230 -24.68 -20.65 -11.34
CA GLN A 230 -23.45 -19.92 -10.98
C GLN A 230 -23.83 -18.46 -10.61
N PRO A 231 -24.31 -18.23 -9.38
CA PRO A 231 -24.65 -16.89 -8.94
C PRO A 231 -23.42 -15.98 -8.88
N THR A 232 -23.60 -14.71 -9.24
CA THR A 232 -22.52 -13.74 -9.33
C THR A 232 -22.40 -12.86 -8.10
N LYS A 233 -21.23 -12.30 -7.93
CA LYS A 233 -20.94 -11.15 -7.09
C LYS A 233 -20.20 -10.12 -7.93
N THR A 234 -20.82 -8.97 -8.09
CA THR A 234 -20.27 -7.83 -8.81
C THR A 234 -19.83 -6.77 -7.82
N GLU A 235 -18.66 -6.23 -7.99
CA GLU A 235 -18.09 -5.19 -7.13
C GLU A 235 -17.20 -4.27 -7.98
N THR A 236 -16.96 -3.04 -7.52
CA THR A 236 -16.01 -2.16 -8.21
C THR A 236 -14.62 -2.82 -8.23
N GLU A 237 -13.78 -2.45 -9.19
CA GLU A 237 -12.41 -2.98 -9.27
C GLU A 237 -11.65 -2.79 -7.94
N LYS A 238 -11.83 -1.63 -7.30
CA LYS A 238 -11.29 -1.36 -5.96
C LYS A 238 -11.89 -2.26 -4.89
N GLY A 239 -13.21 -2.48 -4.93
CA GLY A 239 -13.91 -3.40 -4.01
C GLY A 239 -13.39 -4.83 -4.15
N PHE A 240 -13.18 -5.29 -5.38
CA PHE A 240 -12.61 -6.60 -5.67
C PHE A 240 -11.19 -6.74 -5.10
N GLN A 241 -10.32 -5.75 -5.31
CA GLN A 241 -8.96 -5.74 -4.72
C GLN A 241 -8.98 -5.81 -3.19
N LEU A 242 -9.88 -5.04 -2.55
CA LEU A 242 -10.03 -5.07 -1.09
C LEU A 242 -10.63 -6.39 -0.61
N GLY A 243 -11.56 -6.98 -1.36
CA GLY A 243 -12.10 -8.30 -1.10
C GLY A 243 -11.04 -9.40 -1.14
N PHE A 244 -10.13 -9.34 -2.12
CA PHE A 244 -8.99 -10.26 -2.21
C PHE A 244 -8.05 -10.11 -1.00
N LEU A 245 -7.75 -8.89 -0.58
CA LEU A 245 -6.96 -8.65 0.63
C LEU A 245 -7.66 -9.18 1.89
N ALA A 246 -8.98 -9.07 1.97
CA ALA A 246 -9.75 -9.59 3.10
C ALA A 246 -9.70 -11.13 3.21
N MET A 247 -9.45 -11.84 2.12
CA MET A 247 -9.21 -13.30 2.15
C MET A 247 -7.91 -13.67 2.87
N LEU A 248 -6.92 -12.75 2.91
CA LEU A 248 -5.68 -12.94 3.67
C LEU A 248 -5.86 -12.72 5.19
N GLY A 249 -7.09 -12.51 5.64
CA GLY A 249 -7.44 -12.20 7.03
C GLY A 249 -7.76 -10.72 7.24
N ASN A 250 -7.92 -10.33 8.50
CA ASN A 250 -8.23 -8.93 8.83
C ASN A 250 -6.98 -8.05 8.76
N VAL A 251 -6.45 -7.85 7.55
CA VAL A 251 -5.25 -7.02 7.26
C VAL A 251 -5.41 -5.61 7.83
N LYS A 252 -6.63 -5.07 7.81
CA LYS A 252 -6.93 -3.75 8.40
C LYS A 252 -6.63 -3.71 9.89
N ALA A 253 -7.17 -4.66 10.65
CA ALA A 253 -6.93 -4.74 12.09
C ALA A 253 -5.45 -5.01 12.40
N PHE A 254 -4.80 -5.87 11.61
CA PHE A 254 -3.38 -6.18 11.75
C PHE A 254 -2.51 -4.92 11.60
N ILE A 255 -2.70 -4.13 10.56
CA ILE A 255 -1.95 -2.87 10.35
C ILE A 255 -2.21 -1.90 11.51
N LEU A 256 -3.48 -1.72 11.92
CA LEU A 256 -3.83 -0.82 13.04
C LEU A 256 -3.20 -1.27 14.36
N SER A 257 -3.14 -2.57 14.62
CA SER A 257 -2.51 -3.12 15.83
C SER A 257 -1.01 -2.86 15.85
N ILE A 258 -0.33 -3.05 14.71
CA ILE A 258 1.11 -2.71 14.59
C ILE A 258 1.32 -1.22 14.79
N CYS A 259 0.54 -0.35 14.14
CA CYS A 259 0.64 1.09 14.32
C CYS A 259 0.43 1.48 15.81
N GLY A 260 -0.58 0.91 16.47
CA GLY A 260 -0.84 1.14 17.89
C GLY A 260 0.32 0.71 18.78
N ALA A 261 0.88 -0.48 18.55
CA ALA A 261 2.03 -0.98 19.30
C ALA A 261 3.27 -0.10 19.12
N VAL A 262 3.54 0.34 17.88
CA VAL A 262 4.66 1.25 17.58
C VAL A 262 4.48 2.60 18.28
N VAL A 263 3.30 3.20 18.20
CA VAL A 263 2.99 4.48 18.90
C VAL A 263 3.18 4.31 20.41
N PHE A 264 2.67 3.23 20.99
CA PHE A 264 2.82 2.93 22.41
C PHE A 264 4.29 2.78 22.81
N ALA A 265 5.08 2.05 22.01
CA ALA A 265 6.51 1.87 22.25
C ALA A 265 7.27 3.22 22.21
N ILE A 266 6.95 4.10 21.24
CA ILE A 266 7.56 5.44 21.14
C ILE A 266 7.23 6.26 22.39
N LEU A 267 5.97 6.26 22.83
CA LEU A 267 5.54 7.00 24.02
C LEU A 267 6.30 6.51 25.27
N LEU A 268 6.44 5.21 25.46
CA LEU A 268 7.17 4.64 26.60
C LEU A 268 8.65 4.99 26.57
N VAL A 269 9.33 4.78 25.43
CA VAL A 269 10.78 5.07 25.29
C VAL A 269 11.04 6.56 25.51
N SER A 270 10.25 7.42 24.88
CA SER A 270 10.38 8.88 24.99
C SER A 270 10.09 9.37 26.41
N ALA A 271 9.05 8.86 27.06
CA ALA A 271 8.71 9.22 28.43
C ALA A 271 9.81 8.77 29.43
N ASN A 272 10.33 7.54 29.28
CA ASN A 272 11.40 7.04 30.12
C ASN A 272 12.69 7.84 29.94
N THR A 273 13.05 8.18 28.70
CA THR A 273 14.22 9.01 28.39
C THR A 273 14.08 10.42 29.00
N MET A 274 12.87 11.00 28.92
CA MET A 274 12.61 12.30 29.52
C MET A 274 12.65 12.25 31.04
N ALA A 275 12.07 11.23 31.66
CA ALA A 275 12.11 11.06 33.11
C ALA A 275 13.56 10.98 33.62
N MET A 276 14.41 10.22 32.92
CA MET A 276 15.85 10.14 33.23
C MET A 276 16.56 11.47 33.04
N SER A 277 16.30 12.17 31.92
CA SER A 277 16.85 13.51 31.67
C SER A 277 16.50 14.52 32.76
N ILE A 278 15.28 14.48 33.25
CA ILE A 278 14.80 15.36 34.30
C ILE A 278 15.47 15.04 35.64
N ARG A 279 15.61 13.77 36.01
CA ARG A 279 16.30 13.36 37.25
C ARG A 279 17.74 13.87 37.30
N GLU A 280 18.48 13.75 36.18
CA GLU A 280 19.85 14.27 36.10
C GLU A 280 19.94 15.78 36.23
N ARG A 281 18.83 16.51 35.96
CA ARG A 281 18.78 17.99 35.97
C ARG A 281 17.95 18.57 37.11
N THR A 282 17.66 17.79 38.14
CA THR A 282 16.84 18.24 39.29
C THR A 282 17.41 19.52 39.93
N ARG A 283 18.74 19.60 40.10
CA ARG A 283 19.44 20.78 40.63
C ARG A 283 19.31 22.00 39.71
N GLU A 284 19.41 21.83 38.40
CA GLU A 284 19.24 22.90 37.42
C GLU A 284 17.80 23.46 37.46
N VAL A 285 16.79 22.59 37.59
CA VAL A 285 15.39 23.01 37.76
C VAL A 285 15.21 23.86 39.01
N ALA A 286 15.85 23.47 40.13
CA ALA A 286 15.82 24.28 41.38
C ALA A 286 16.46 25.66 41.18
N VAL A 287 17.63 25.73 40.51
CA VAL A 287 18.30 27.00 40.16
C VAL A 287 17.46 27.87 39.26
N LEU A 288 16.81 27.31 38.22
CA LEU A 288 15.92 28.04 37.35
C LEU A 288 14.73 28.66 38.15
N LYS A 289 14.20 27.92 39.13
CA LYS A 289 13.14 28.43 40.01
C LYS A 289 13.61 29.57 40.93
N THR A 290 14.83 29.52 41.46
CA THR A 290 15.41 30.63 42.25
C THR A 290 15.62 31.89 41.40
N LEU A 291 15.88 31.72 40.08
CA LEU A 291 15.97 32.82 39.11
C LEU A 291 14.61 33.35 38.65
N GLY A 292 13.49 32.86 39.20
CA GLY A 292 12.16 33.34 38.91
C GLY A 292 11.45 32.70 37.73
N PHE A 293 11.99 31.61 37.14
CA PHE A 293 11.29 30.89 36.06
C PHE A 293 10.03 30.23 36.59
N THR A 294 8.92 30.47 35.90
CA THR A 294 7.62 29.91 36.26
C THR A 294 7.54 28.39 35.95
N ARG A 295 6.64 27.69 36.64
CA ARG A 295 6.37 26.25 36.36
C ARG A 295 6.03 25.98 34.90
N ARG A 296 5.25 26.90 34.27
CA ARG A 296 4.86 26.79 32.85
C ARG A 296 6.07 26.89 31.92
N THR A 297 7.01 27.78 32.22
CA THR A 297 8.23 27.97 31.45
C THR A 297 9.12 26.71 31.51
N ILE A 298 9.30 26.17 32.74
CA ILE A 298 10.08 24.93 32.92
C ILE A 298 9.45 23.75 32.21
N LEU A 299 8.13 23.56 32.30
CA LEU A 299 7.38 22.56 31.58
C LEU A 299 7.57 22.72 30.07
N GLY A 300 7.40 23.94 29.56
CA GLY A 300 7.58 24.23 28.12
C GLY A 300 9.00 23.96 27.61
N LEU A 301 10.04 24.15 28.44
CA LEU A 301 11.43 23.82 28.08
C LEU A 301 11.62 22.31 27.86
N PHE A 302 11.16 21.47 28.79
CA PHE A 302 11.30 20.01 28.67
C PHE A 302 10.41 19.42 27.58
N VAL A 303 9.17 19.89 27.47
CA VAL A 303 8.28 19.46 26.35
C VAL A 303 8.87 19.88 25.01
N GLY A 304 9.39 21.09 24.90
CA GLY A 304 10.06 21.58 23.69
C GLY A 304 11.29 20.72 23.31
N GLU A 305 12.10 20.32 24.31
CA GLU A 305 13.23 19.42 24.09
C GLU A 305 12.77 18.06 23.51
N ALA A 306 11.72 17.47 24.08
CA ALA A 306 11.16 16.21 23.60
C ALA A 306 10.59 16.30 22.19
N VAL A 307 9.86 17.38 21.89
CA VAL A 307 9.30 17.61 20.55
C VAL A 307 10.41 17.79 19.53
N VAL A 308 11.48 18.52 19.84
CA VAL A 308 12.63 18.70 18.94
C VAL A 308 13.29 17.34 18.63
N LEU A 309 13.58 16.51 19.65
CA LEU A 309 14.16 15.19 19.45
C LEU A 309 13.24 14.28 18.65
N ALA A 310 11.93 14.30 18.92
CA ALA A 310 10.94 13.53 18.19
C ALA A 310 10.82 13.96 16.71
N LEU A 311 10.87 15.26 16.43
CA LEU A 311 10.86 15.78 15.07
C LEU A 311 12.13 15.40 14.30
N ILE A 312 13.30 15.49 14.90
CA ILE A 312 14.56 15.09 14.25
C ILE A 312 14.52 13.60 13.92
N GLY A 313 14.11 12.75 14.88
CA GLY A 313 13.91 11.32 14.65
C GLY A 313 12.85 11.05 13.57
N GLY A 314 11.73 11.78 13.62
CA GLY A 314 10.63 11.64 12.66
C GLY A 314 10.99 12.03 11.24
N ILE A 315 11.70 13.13 11.05
CA ILE A 315 12.20 13.55 9.74
C ILE A 315 13.20 12.52 9.21
N GLY A 316 14.17 12.11 10.03
CA GLY A 316 15.15 11.09 9.64
C GLY A 316 14.50 9.75 9.30
N GLY A 317 13.62 9.24 10.17
CA GLY A 317 12.91 7.97 9.95
C GLY A 317 12.01 7.99 8.71
N SER A 318 11.24 9.07 8.52
CA SER A 318 10.37 9.20 7.33
C SER A 318 11.15 9.37 6.03
N LEU A 319 12.31 10.03 6.06
CA LEU A 319 13.20 10.13 4.90
C LEU A 319 13.75 8.76 4.50
N VAL A 320 14.21 7.97 5.46
CA VAL A 320 14.66 6.59 5.19
C VAL A 320 13.50 5.74 4.67
N ALA A 321 12.29 5.88 5.25
CA ALA A 321 11.09 5.20 4.75
C ALA A 321 10.77 5.59 3.30
N TYR A 322 10.93 6.86 2.94
CA TYR A 322 10.76 7.36 1.57
C TYR A 322 11.77 6.71 0.60
N LEU A 323 13.04 6.63 0.98
CA LEU A 323 14.08 5.98 0.17
C LEU A 323 13.80 4.48 -0.02
N ILE A 324 13.39 3.79 1.05
CA ILE A 324 12.96 2.37 0.97
C ILE A 324 11.75 2.25 0.04
N GLY A 325 10.75 3.14 0.18
CA GLY A 325 9.56 3.15 -0.67
C GLY A 325 9.86 3.39 -2.14
N MET A 326 10.84 4.24 -2.47
CA MET A 326 11.31 4.42 -3.85
C MET A 326 11.95 3.15 -4.43
N GLY A 327 12.75 2.44 -3.62
CA GLY A 327 13.33 1.16 -4.03
C GLY A 327 12.26 0.09 -4.22
N ALA A 328 11.33 0.01 -3.29
CA ALA A 328 10.22 -0.94 -3.32
C ALA A 328 9.27 -0.69 -4.50
N ALA A 329 9.02 0.55 -4.88
CA ALA A 329 8.20 0.91 -6.04
C ALA A 329 8.79 0.33 -7.34
N LYS A 330 10.11 0.32 -7.48
CA LYS A 330 10.82 -0.28 -8.63
C LYS A 330 10.72 -1.81 -8.64
N ALA A 331 10.59 -2.44 -7.48
CA ALA A 331 10.41 -3.88 -7.38
C ALA A 331 8.99 -4.32 -7.81
N GLY A 332 8.01 -3.43 -7.76
CA GLY A 332 6.62 -3.65 -8.16
C GLY A 332 5.86 -4.65 -7.29
N GLY A 333 4.69 -5.08 -7.73
CA GLY A 333 3.83 -6.02 -7.00
C GLY A 333 3.45 -5.52 -5.60
N PHE A 334 3.42 -6.41 -4.63
CA PHE A 334 3.08 -6.06 -3.24
C PHE A 334 4.07 -5.07 -2.61
N ALA A 335 5.35 -5.10 -3.03
CA ALA A 335 6.34 -4.15 -2.58
C ALA A 335 6.04 -2.71 -3.02
N GLY A 336 5.36 -2.52 -4.14
CA GLY A 336 4.88 -1.20 -4.60
C GLY A 336 3.95 -0.51 -3.61
N ALA A 337 3.25 -1.28 -2.77
CA ALA A 337 2.39 -0.74 -1.71
C ALA A 337 3.17 0.02 -0.61
N LEU A 338 4.48 -0.17 -0.52
CA LEU A 338 5.37 0.57 0.38
C LEU A 338 5.73 1.98 -0.12
N GLN A 339 5.24 2.38 -1.29
CA GLN A 339 5.51 3.72 -1.83
C GLN A 339 5.04 4.82 -0.88
N VAL A 340 5.99 5.59 -0.36
CA VAL A 340 5.73 6.70 0.56
C VAL A 340 5.53 8.00 -0.24
N LYS A 341 4.39 8.66 -0.05
CA LYS A 341 4.12 9.99 -0.63
C LYS A 341 4.49 11.10 0.37
N VAL A 342 4.85 12.27 -0.14
CA VAL A 342 5.21 13.44 0.69
C VAL A 342 4.12 13.78 1.72
N ALA A 343 2.85 13.64 1.35
CA ALA A 343 1.74 13.85 2.28
C ALA A 343 1.76 12.84 3.46
N THR A 344 2.22 11.59 3.25
CA THR A 344 2.37 10.61 4.34
C THR A 344 3.51 11.01 5.27
N MET A 345 4.62 11.56 4.74
CA MET A 345 5.71 12.10 5.55
C MET A 345 5.25 13.27 6.41
N ALA A 346 4.45 14.20 5.85
CA ALA A 346 3.91 15.32 6.61
C ALA A 346 3.04 14.85 7.79
N VAL A 347 2.19 13.85 7.57
CA VAL A 347 1.39 13.24 8.65
C VAL A 347 2.29 12.59 9.70
N ALA A 348 3.36 11.91 9.30
CA ALA A 348 4.33 11.31 10.22
C ALA A 348 5.05 12.38 11.06
N TRP A 349 5.38 13.55 10.51
CA TRP A 349 5.98 14.67 11.29
C TRP A 349 5.02 15.25 12.31
N VAL A 350 3.75 15.41 11.95
CA VAL A 350 2.72 15.83 12.88
C VAL A 350 2.57 14.80 14.01
N ALA A 351 2.51 13.51 13.66
CA ALA A 351 2.46 12.43 14.65
C ALA A 351 3.69 12.43 15.56
N ALA A 352 4.90 12.67 15.01
CA ALA A 352 6.13 12.80 15.78
C ALA A 352 6.04 13.94 16.82
N ALA A 353 5.56 15.11 16.39
CA ALA A 353 5.38 16.25 17.30
C ALA A 353 4.38 15.94 18.42
N PHE A 354 3.23 15.31 18.08
CA PHE A 354 2.25 14.89 19.08
C PHE A 354 2.83 13.87 20.05
N MET A 355 3.54 12.85 19.58
CA MET A 355 4.15 11.83 20.44
C MET A 355 5.22 12.44 21.36
N GLY A 356 6.08 13.34 20.82
CA GLY A 356 7.06 14.06 21.63
C GLY A 356 6.40 14.91 22.73
N PHE A 357 5.30 15.57 22.39
CA PHE A 357 4.53 16.36 23.34
C PHE A 357 3.92 15.49 24.45
N PHE A 358 3.16 14.47 24.11
CA PHE A 358 2.46 13.65 25.10
C PHE A 358 3.39 12.82 25.98
N SER A 359 4.48 12.29 25.41
CA SER A 359 5.46 11.50 26.17
C SER A 359 6.17 12.34 27.25
N ALA A 360 6.37 13.61 26.97
CA ALA A 360 7.05 14.51 27.93
C ALA A 360 6.13 15.13 28.96
N LEU A 361 4.80 15.13 28.76
CA LEU A 361 3.86 15.83 29.64
C LEU A 361 3.99 15.40 31.10
N VAL A 362 3.88 14.10 31.38
CA VAL A 362 3.88 13.57 32.75
C VAL A 362 5.22 13.81 33.42
N PRO A 363 6.40 13.45 32.83
CA PRO A 363 7.69 13.70 33.44
C PRO A 363 7.95 15.21 33.67
N SER A 364 7.62 16.06 32.69
CA SER A 364 7.85 17.52 32.79
C SER A 364 6.94 18.17 33.81
N TYR A 365 5.69 17.71 33.93
CA TYR A 365 4.77 18.19 34.96
C TYR A 365 5.28 17.88 36.35
N THR A 366 5.76 16.66 36.59
CA THR A 366 6.35 16.26 37.88
C THR A 366 7.58 17.11 38.21
N ALA A 367 8.48 17.30 37.24
CA ALA A 367 9.66 18.18 37.40
C ALA A 367 9.29 19.62 37.74
N SER A 368 8.24 20.16 37.10
CA SER A 368 7.80 21.51 37.33
C SER A 368 7.26 21.76 38.75
N ARG A 369 6.90 20.69 39.47
CA ARG A 369 6.39 20.76 40.87
C ARG A 369 7.45 20.55 41.94
N LEU A 370 8.68 20.11 41.56
CA LEU A 370 9.77 19.95 42.55
C LEU A 370 9.98 21.20 43.39
N GLY A 371 10.15 21.03 44.71
CA GLY A 371 10.47 22.09 45.64
C GLY A 371 11.89 22.62 45.44
N ILE A 372 12.12 23.94 45.66
CA ILE A 372 13.47 24.54 45.54
C ILE A 372 14.45 23.88 46.53
N VAL A 373 14.02 23.72 47.78
CA VAL A 373 14.85 23.12 48.84
C VAL A 373 15.16 21.66 48.54
N GLU A 374 14.17 20.90 48.08
CA GLU A 374 14.32 19.49 47.74
C GLU A 374 15.30 19.29 46.56
N GLY A 375 15.17 20.14 45.52
CA GLY A 375 16.07 20.11 44.37
C GLY A 375 17.50 20.52 44.66
N LEU A 376 17.74 21.44 45.61
CA LEU A 376 19.08 21.85 46.00
C LEU A 376 19.77 20.86 46.96
N ARG A 377 18.99 20.10 47.76
CA ARG A 377 19.49 19.03 48.64
C ARG A 377 19.82 17.72 47.93
N HIS A 378 19.40 17.59 46.71
CA HIS A 378 19.66 16.36 45.92
C HIS A 378 21.13 16.28 45.59
N ILE A 379 21.85 15.46 46.36
CA ILE A 379 23.23 15.04 46.12
C ILE A 379 23.12 13.85 45.14
N GLY A 380 23.48 14.08 43.87
CA GLY A 380 23.44 13.09 42.82
C GLY A 380 24.54 12.07 43.00
#